data_d59cbaa94f545c0f665337e720feea19
#
_entry.id   d59cbaa94f545c0f665337e720feea19
#
_cell.length_a   1.000
_cell.length_b   1.000
_cell.length_c   1.000
_cell.angle_alpha   90.00
_cell.angle_beta   90.00
_cell.angle_gamma   90.00
#
_symmetry.space_group_name_H-M   'P 1'
#
loop_
_entity.id
_entity.type
_entity.pdbx_description
1 polymer ?
#
loop_
_entity_poly.entity_id
_entity_poly.type
_entity_poly.pdbx_seq_one_letter_code
_entity_poly.pdbx_strand_id
1 'polypeptide(L)'
;MTDAASVATRIRRAYEDFLSGGNPPADAVRSIVRDSWARSLTGGVDPSDATPNGDRASTMSPAEFAAYRAAHPITAVRPLVQSLMVDAIADTGVVVALTDQSGRLLWIEGDSAARDRAGHIDFVEGSVWSEEVVGTNAPGLALAVDRSVQVVGPEHFAGPVQEWSCAAAPVHDPLTGHVIGVIDVTGGREVAAPFALAAVRSVVAAVEREAAGEVAPRRRLAILI
;
A
#
# COMPACT_ATOMS: atom_id res chain seq x y z
N MET A 1 9.15 12.99 -24.99
CA MET A 1 8.75 12.96 -23.57
C MET A 1 7.22 13.12 -23.52
N THR A 2 6.50 12.07 -23.25
CA THR A 2 5.03 12.15 -23.07
C THR A 2 4.78 12.88 -21.76
N ASP A 3 4.01 13.97 -21.81
CA ASP A 3 3.69 14.77 -20.62
C ASP A 3 2.88 13.94 -19.62
N ALA A 4 3.26 13.97 -18.33
CA ALA A 4 2.59 13.24 -17.24
C ALA A 4 1.09 13.58 -17.15
N ALA A 5 0.70 14.81 -17.46
CA ALA A 5 -0.69 15.24 -17.54
C ALA A 5 -1.45 14.52 -18.68
N SER A 6 -0.81 14.30 -19.82
CA SER A 6 -1.36 13.54 -20.96
C SER A 6 -1.59 12.07 -20.60
N VAL A 7 -0.67 11.46 -19.85
CA VAL A 7 -0.80 10.07 -19.35
C VAL A 7 -1.96 9.96 -18.37
N ALA A 8 -2.04 10.84 -17.38
CA ALA A 8 -3.14 10.84 -16.40
C ALA A 8 -4.50 11.04 -17.07
N THR A 9 -4.60 11.93 -18.07
CA THR A 9 -5.84 12.14 -18.83
C THR A 9 -6.25 10.88 -19.60
N ARG A 10 -5.29 10.18 -20.22
CA ARG A 10 -5.57 8.93 -20.92
C ARG A 10 -6.09 7.84 -19.98
N ILE A 11 -5.44 7.69 -18.83
CA ILE A 11 -5.85 6.69 -17.81
C ILE A 11 -7.25 7.03 -17.30
N ARG A 12 -7.54 8.30 -17.03
CA ARG A 12 -8.88 8.74 -16.57
C ARG A 12 -9.96 8.39 -17.58
N ARG A 13 -9.74 8.63 -18.87
CA ARG A 13 -10.70 8.26 -19.94
C ARG A 13 -10.90 6.75 -20.01
N ALA A 14 -9.82 5.98 -19.87
CA ALA A 14 -9.89 4.51 -19.85
C ALA A 14 -10.68 4.01 -18.64
N TYR A 15 -10.53 4.66 -17.49
CA TYR A 15 -11.29 4.37 -16.27
C TYR A 15 -12.79 4.67 -16.44
N GLU A 16 -13.13 5.85 -16.98
CA GLU A 16 -14.52 6.24 -17.25
C GLU A 16 -15.20 5.28 -18.24
N ASP A 17 -14.49 4.90 -19.31
CA ASP A 17 -14.96 3.91 -20.28
C ASP A 17 -15.18 2.55 -19.63
N PHE A 18 -14.21 2.10 -18.81
CA PHE A 18 -14.33 0.85 -18.05
C PHE A 18 -15.55 0.82 -17.12
N LEU A 19 -15.79 1.88 -16.35
CA LEU A 19 -16.96 1.95 -15.45
C LEU A 19 -18.29 2.01 -16.21
N SER A 20 -18.29 2.51 -17.44
CA SER A 20 -19.47 2.54 -18.34
C SER A 20 -19.73 1.20 -19.03
N GLY A 21 -18.97 0.15 -18.70
CA GLY A 21 -19.07 -1.17 -19.32
C GLY A 21 -18.36 -1.28 -20.67
N GLY A 22 -17.53 -0.30 -21.04
CA GLY A 22 -16.68 -0.33 -22.21
C GLY A 22 -15.44 -1.22 -22.05
N ASN A 23 -14.69 -1.35 -23.12
CA ASN A 23 -13.42 -2.08 -23.12
C ASN A 23 -12.29 -1.12 -23.56
N PRO A 24 -11.65 -0.40 -22.64
CA PRO A 24 -10.61 0.56 -22.98
C PRO A 24 -9.45 -0.11 -23.72
N PRO A 25 -8.76 0.62 -24.62
CA PRO A 25 -7.61 0.10 -25.35
C PRO A 25 -6.56 -0.54 -24.43
N ALA A 26 -5.97 -1.64 -24.86
CA ALA A 26 -5.05 -2.43 -24.03
C ALA A 26 -3.79 -1.65 -23.57
N ASP A 27 -3.41 -0.62 -24.33
CA ASP A 27 -2.27 0.27 -24.07
C ASP A 27 -2.65 1.54 -23.26
N ALA A 28 -3.95 1.74 -22.99
CA ALA A 28 -4.44 2.91 -22.26
C ALA A 28 -4.08 2.87 -20.76
N VAL A 29 -4.05 1.67 -20.19
CA VAL A 29 -3.72 1.40 -18.78
C VAL A 29 -2.96 0.08 -18.67
N ARG A 30 -2.09 -0.04 -17.66
CA ARG A 30 -1.33 -1.27 -17.39
C ARG A 30 -2.28 -2.43 -17.09
N SER A 31 -1.97 -3.63 -17.62
CA SER A 31 -2.83 -4.83 -17.42
C SER A 31 -3.08 -5.13 -15.95
N ILE A 32 -2.05 -5.03 -15.11
CA ILE A 32 -2.18 -5.28 -13.66
C ILE A 32 -3.22 -4.37 -12.99
N VAL A 33 -3.33 -3.11 -13.44
CA VAL A 33 -4.33 -2.15 -12.92
C VAL A 33 -5.72 -2.49 -13.45
N ARG A 34 -5.83 -2.78 -14.76
CA ARG A 34 -7.12 -3.17 -15.36
C ARG A 34 -7.69 -4.44 -14.73
N ASP A 35 -6.83 -5.43 -14.48
CA ASP A 35 -7.24 -6.68 -13.82
C ASP A 35 -7.69 -6.42 -12.37
N SER A 36 -7.04 -5.47 -11.68
CA SER A 36 -7.42 -5.00 -10.35
C SER A 36 -8.77 -4.24 -10.38
N TRP A 37 -8.99 -3.34 -11.36
CA TRP A 37 -10.29 -2.70 -11.55
C TRP A 37 -11.42 -3.72 -11.75
N ALA A 38 -11.15 -4.76 -12.53
CA ALA A 38 -12.15 -5.82 -12.76
C ALA A 38 -12.49 -6.59 -11.47
N ARG A 39 -11.49 -6.90 -10.63
CA ARG A 39 -11.71 -7.49 -9.30
C ARG A 39 -12.51 -6.57 -8.39
N SER A 40 -12.14 -5.29 -8.34
CA SER A 40 -12.82 -4.27 -7.53
C SER A 40 -14.29 -4.14 -7.90
N LEU A 41 -14.58 -4.02 -9.20
CA LEU A 41 -15.96 -3.92 -9.71
C LEU A 41 -16.77 -5.19 -9.43
N THR A 42 -16.19 -6.36 -9.67
CA THR A 42 -16.84 -7.66 -9.41
C THR A 42 -17.06 -7.88 -7.91
N GLY A 43 -16.16 -7.38 -7.06
CA GLY A 43 -16.29 -7.40 -5.61
C GLY A 43 -17.32 -6.42 -5.05
N GLY A 44 -17.93 -5.58 -5.91
CA GLY A 44 -18.97 -4.63 -5.52
C GLY A 44 -18.43 -3.40 -4.77
N VAL A 45 -17.16 -3.03 -5.00
CA VAL A 45 -16.60 -1.79 -4.44
C VAL A 45 -17.23 -0.60 -5.14
N ASP A 46 -17.67 0.39 -4.37
CA ASP A 46 -18.22 1.65 -4.91
C ASP A 46 -17.08 2.56 -5.37
N PRO A 47 -16.99 2.90 -6.67
CA PRO A 47 -15.96 3.79 -7.17
C PRO A 47 -16.09 5.25 -6.70
N SER A 48 -17.23 5.65 -6.14
CA SER A 48 -17.47 7.00 -5.61
C SER A 48 -17.04 7.15 -4.15
N ASP A 49 -16.79 6.04 -3.44
CA ASP A 49 -16.48 6.03 -2.02
C ASP A 49 -15.11 5.35 -1.77
N ALA A 50 -14.25 6.02 -1.02
CA ALA A 50 -12.99 5.45 -0.55
C ALA A 50 -13.06 4.98 0.90
N THR A 51 -14.21 5.22 1.56
CA THR A 51 -14.39 4.85 2.97
C THR A 51 -14.38 3.34 3.10
N PRO A 52 -13.51 2.77 3.96
CA PRO A 52 -13.56 1.35 4.26
C PRO A 52 -14.93 1.01 4.86
N ASN A 53 -15.83 0.45 4.03
CA ASN A 53 -17.24 0.32 4.35
C ASN A 53 -17.52 -0.56 5.58
N GLY A 54 -18.24 -0.03 6.54
CA GLY A 54 -19.12 -0.59 7.57
C GLY A 54 -18.62 -1.88 8.23
N ASP A 55 -19.17 -3.00 7.85
CA ASP A 55 -18.89 -4.33 8.44
C ASP A 55 -17.46 -4.86 8.20
N ARG A 56 -16.68 -4.25 7.31
CA ARG A 56 -15.28 -4.57 7.04
C ARG A 56 -14.30 -3.63 7.75
N ALA A 57 -14.80 -2.55 8.35
CA ALA A 57 -14.02 -1.69 9.24
C ALA A 57 -13.62 -2.46 10.51
N SER A 58 -12.55 -2.03 11.15
CA SER A 58 -12.08 -2.68 12.36
C SER A 58 -13.15 -2.66 13.47
N THR A 59 -13.56 -3.83 13.93
CA THR A 59 -14.37 -3.98 15.13
C THR A 59 -13.54 -3.91 16.42
N MET A 60 -12.23 -3.68 16.31
CA MET A 60 -11.32 -3.61 17.44
C MET A 60 -11.50 -2.29 18.20
N SER A 61 -11.61 -2.36 19.53
CA SER A 61 -11.45 -1.19 20.38
C SER A 61 -10.03 -0.61 20.25
N PRO A 62 -9.80 0.65 20.65
CA PRO A 62 -8.45 1.25 20.62
C PRO A 62 -7.41 0.44 21.41
N ALA A 63 -7.79 -0.18 22.52
CA ALA A 63 -6.90 -1.01 23.34
C ALA A 63 -6.54 -2.33 22.66
N GLU A 64 -7.53 -3.00 22.05
CA GLU A 64 -7.31 -4.22 21.25
C GLU A 64 -6.44 -3.96 20.05
N PHE A 65 -6.68 -2.87 19.32
CA PHE A 65 -5.85 -2.48 18.20
C PHE A 65 -4.40 -2.19 18.63
N ALA A 66 -4.20 -1.48 19.73
CA ALA A 66 -2.86 -1.21 20.25
C ALA A 66 -2.12 -2.51 20.61
N ALA A 67 -2.79 -3.46 21.26
CA ALA A 67 -2.23 -4.77 21.60
C ALA A 67 -1.92 -5.59 20.33
N TYR A 68 -2.87 -5.65 19.38
CA TYR A 68 -2.69 -6.33 18.09
C TYR A 68 -1.48 -5.79 17.34
N ARG A 69 -1.43 -4.46 17.17
CA ARG A 69 -0.33 -3.77 16.49
C ARG A 69 1.02 -4.05 17.15
N ALA A 70 1.10 -3.97 18.48
CA ALA A 70 2.34 -4.19 19.22
C ALA A 70 2.87 -5.62 19.08
N ALA A 71 1.98 -6.62 18.97
CA ALA A 71 2.33 -8.03 18.84
C ALA A 71 2.58 -8.46 17.38
N HIS A 72 2.22 -7.62 16.39
CA HIS A 72 2.29 -8.01 14.99
C HIS A 72 3.75 -8.07 14.48
N PRO A 73 4.16 -9.12 13.71
CA PRO A 73 5.54 -9.31 13.25
C PRO A 73 6.11 -8.10 12.49
N ILE A 74 5.31 -7.41 11.66
CA ILE A 74 5.75 -6.25 10.90
C ILE A 74 6.17 -5.08 11.80
N THR A 75 5.73 -5.04 13.05
CA THR A 75 6.14 -4.00 14.00
C THR A 75 7.62 -4.07 14.35
N ALA A 76 8.22 -5.27 14.29
CA ALA A 76 9.64 -5.45 14.53
C ALA A 76 10.53 -4.75 13.48
N VAL A 77 10.04 -4.60 12.25
CA VAL A 77 10.80 -3.93 11.17
C VAL A 77 10.63 -2.41 11.13
N ARG A 78 9.65 -1.88 11.90
CA ARG A 78 9.34 -0.44 11.92
C ARG A 78 10.55 0.44 12.23
N PRO A 79 11.44 0.16 13.21
CA PRO A 79 12.60 1.03 13.49
C PRO A 79 13.53 1.18 12.29
N LEU A 80 13.71 0.12 11.50
CA LEU A 80 14.54 0.16 10.31
C LEU A 80 13.85 0.95 9.18
N VAL A 81 12.55 0.78 8.98
CA VAL A 81 11.76 1.59 8.03
C VAL A 81 11.81 3.06 8.42
N GLN A 82 11.68 3.38 9.71
CA GLN A 82 11.77 4.74 10.22
C GLN A 82 13.11 5.38 9.83
N SER A 83 14.23 4.73 10.13
CA SER A 83 15.56 5.27 9.83
C SER A 83 15.88 5.37 8.34
N LEU A 84 15.35 4.46 7.51
CA LEU A 84 15.64 4.42 6.07
C LEU A 84 14.73 5.31 5.23
N MET A 85 13.51 5.59 5.70
CA MET A 85 12.51 6.31 4.91
C MET A 85 11.88 7.48 5.66
N VAL A 86 11.32 7.25 6.85
CA VAL A 86 10.46 8.22 7.53
C VAL A 86 11.25 9.48 7.89
N ASP A 87 12.46 9.32 8.43
CA ASP A 87 13.31 10.44 8.84
C ASP A 87 13.73 11.33 7.65
N ALA A 88 13.72 10.79 6.43
CA ALA A 88 14.11 11.50 5.21
C ALA A 88 12.95 12.22 4.50
N ILE A 89 11.69 11.96 4.88
CA ILE A 89 10.50 12.47 4.18
C ILE A 89 9.69 13.49 4.97
N ALA A 90 10.18 13.93 6.12
CA ALA A 90 9.59 15.07 6.84
C ALA A 90 9.48 16.28 5.90
N ASP A 91 8.35 16.98 5.91
CA ASP A 91 8.08 18.17 5.09
C ASP A 91 8.12 17.96 3.57
N THR A 92 7.94 16.72 3.09
CA THR A 92 7.95 16.39 1.66
C THR A 92 6.56 16.12 1.06
N GLY A 93 5.50 16.14 1.87
CA GLY A 93 4.15 15.79 1.44
C GLY A 93 3.93 14.28 1.27
N VAL A 94 4.81 13.46 1.83
CA VAL A 94 4.80 12.00 1.71
C VAL A 94 4.60 11.34 3.08
N VAL A 95 3.85 10.24 3.09
CA VAL A 95 3.69 9.35 4.24
C VAL A 95 4.17 7.94 3.90
N VAL A 96 4.63 7.23 4.92
CA VAL A 96 4.94 5.80 4.87
C VAL A 96 3.91 5.08 5.72
N ALA A 97 3.33 4.01 5.18
CA ALA A 97 2.42 3.15 5.91
C ALA A 97 2.97 1.72 6.01
N LEU A 98 2.72 1.09 7.14
CA LEU A 98 2.93 -0.34 7.36
C LEU A 98 1.57 -1.00 7.56
N THR A 99 1.27 -2.03 6.77
CA THR A 99 0.03 -2.80 6.91
C THR A 99 0.32 -4.20 7.44
N ASP A 100 -0.71 -4.88 7.92
CA ASP A 100 -0.70 -6.33 8.07
C ASP A 100 -1.02 -7.04 6.74
N GLN A 101 -1.09 -8.36 6.76
CA GLN A 101 -1.41 -9.20 5.59
C GLN A 101 -2.88 -9.09 5.14
N SER A 102 -3.75 -8.44 5.89
CA SER A 102 -5.14 -8.14 5.50
C SER A 102 -5.29 -6.74 4.87
N GLY A 103 -4.22 -5.96 4.83
CA GLY A 103 -4.23 -4.57 4.40
C GLY A 103 -4.65 -3.59 5.50
N ARG A 104 -4.71 -4.01 6.76
CA ARG A 104 -4.97 -3.09 7.89
C ARG A 104 -3.77 -2.21 8.13
N LEU A 105 -3.96 -0.91 8.13
CA LEU A 105 -2.94 0.09 8.42
C LEU A 105 -2.57 0.02 9.91
N LEU A 106 -1.34 -0.38 10.21
CA LEU A 106 -0.82 -0.50 11.57
C LEU A 106 -0.06 0.77 11.99
N TRP A 107 0.69 1.36 11.07
CA TRP A 107 1.48 2.56 11.29
C TRP A 107 1.38 3.49 10.08
N ILE A 108 1.22 4.80 10.33
CA ILE A 108 1.30 5.85 9.30
C ILE A 108 2.19 6.96 9.85
N GLU A 109 3.34 7.18 9.19
CA GLU A 109 4.38 8.11 9.62
C GLU A 109 4.84 8.98 8.46
N GLY A 110 5.49 10.10 8.75
CA GLY A 110 6.03 11.04 7.77
C GLY A 110 5.42 12.43 7.88
N ASP A 111 5.22 13.10 6.76
CA ASP A 111 4.72 14.48 6.70
C ASP A 111 3.36 14.64 7.37
N SER A 112 3.26 15.59 8.32
CA SER A 112 2.03 15.78 9.11
C SER A 112 0.86 16.29 8.27
N ALA A 113 1.12 17.21 7.34
CA ALA A 113 0.07 17.75 6.47
C ALA A 113 -0.43 16.70 5.47
N ALA A 114 0.46 15.81 5.00
CA ALA A 114 0.06 14.68 4.18
C ALA A 114 -0.78 13.66 4.97
N ARG A 115 -0.42 13.38 6.22
CA ARG A 115 -1.21 12.53 7.12
C ARG A 115 -2.61 13.09 7.37
N ASP A 116 -2.71 14.40 7.65
CA ASP A 116 -4.01 15.06 7.84
C ASP A 116 -4.87 14.97 6.58
N ARG A 117 -4.30 15.18 5.40
CA ARG A 117 -5.03 14.99 4.12
C ARG A 117 -5.45 13.54 3.89
N ALA A 118 -4.58 12.57 4.19
CA ALA A 118 -4.88 11.15 4.09
C ALA A 118 -6.04 10.73 5.01
N GLY A 119 -6.17 11.39 6.16
CA GLY A 119 -7.31 11.21 7.05
C GLY A 119 -8.66 11.55 6.43
N HIS A 120 -8.73 12.44 5.42
CA HIS A 120 -9.97 12.78 4.73
C HIS A 120 -10.49 11.66 3.80
N ILE A 121 -9.65 10.69 3.48
CA ILE A 121 -10.00 9.48 2.72
C ILE A 121 -9.95 8.23 3.60
N ASP A 122 -10.03 8.39 4.91
CA ASP A 122 -9.92 7.30 5.90
C ASP A 122 -8.64 6.45 5.79
N PHE A 123 -7.57 7.00 5.21
CA PHE A 123 -6.24 6.39 5.27
C PHE A 123 -5.62 6.66 6.64
N VAL A 124 -6.14 5.95 7.64
CA VAL A 124 -5.79 6.12 9.06
C VAL A 124 -5.43 4.78 9.70
N GLU A 125 -4.67 4.82 10.79
CA GLU A 125 -4.32 3.61 11.53
C GLU A 125 -5.58 2.86 12.00
N GLY A 126 -5.61 1.55 11.74
CA GLY A 126 -6.74 0.66 12.04
C GLY A 126 -7.68 0.43 10.86
N SER A 127 -7.74 1.29 9.86
CA SER A 127 -8.54 1.06 8.65
C SER A 127 -7.93 -0.03 7.74
N VAL A 128 -8.77 -0.67 6.93
CA VAL A 128 -8.34 -1.76 6.03
C VAL A 128 -8.34 -1.27 4.59
N TRP A 129 -7.18 -1.38 3.94
CA TRP A 129 -6.92 -0.94 2.57
C TRP A 129 -6.61 -2.12 1.65
N SER A 130 -7.43 -3.17 1.71
CA SER A 130 -7.41 -4.26 0.72
C SER A 130 -8.16 -3.88 -0.56
N GLU A 131 -7.89 -4.60 -1.67
CA GLU A 131 -8.66 -4.41 -2.91
C GLU A 131 -10.16 -4.70 -2.74
N GLU A 132 -10.52 -5.60 -1.83
CA GLU A 132 -11.92 -5.97 -1.57
C GLU A 132 -12.69 -4.87 -0.84
N VAL A 133 -12.00 -3.96 -0.17
CA VAL A 133 -12.60 -2.92 0.68
C VAL A 133 -12.62 -1.57 -0.05
N VAL A 134 -11.49 -1.15 -0.60
CA VAL A 134 -11.31 0.19 -1.20
C VAL A 134 -11.14 0.12 -2.72
N GLY A 135 -11.09 -1.07 -3.29
CA GLY A 135 -10.75 -1.28 -4.69
C GLY A 135 -9.25 -1.11 -4.94
N THR A 136 -8.89 -0.91 -6.21
CA THR A 136 -7.48 -0.78 -6.60
C THR A 136 -6.78 0.33 -5.85
N ASN A 137 -5.83 -0.05 -5.02
CA ASN A 137 -4.90 0.81 -4.29
C ASN A 137 -3.55 0.07 -4.17
N ALA A 138 -2.46 0.76 -3.85
CA ALA A 138 -1.15 0.11 -3.88
C ALA A 138 -0.95 -0.95 -2.80
N PRO A 139 -1.28 -0.73 -1.50
CA PRO A 139 -1.23 -1.78 -0.49
C PRO A 139 -2.05 -3.02 -0.85
N GLY A 140 -3.33 -2.84 -1.20
CA GLY A 140 -4.24 -3.92 -1.55
C GLY A 140 -3.80 -4.70 -2.79
N LEU A 141 -3.36 -3.98 -3.84
CA LEU A 141 -2.85 -4.60 -5.05
C LEU A 141 -1.54 -5.37 -4.78
N ALA A 142 -0.62 -4.81 -3.98
CA ALA A 142 0.62 -5.50 -3.62
C ALA A 142 0.36 -6.83 -2.90
N LEU A 143 -0.62 -6.86 -1.99
CA LEU A 143 -1.08 -8.09 -1.32
C LEU A 143 -1.71 -9.08 -2.30
N ALA A 144 -2.60 -8.59 -3.17
CA ALA A 144 -3.35 -9.45 -4.09
C ALA A 144 -2.46 -10.18 -5.12
N VAL A 145 -1.35 -9.55 -5.53
CA VAL A 145 -0.45 -10.12 -6.56
C VAL A 145 0.89 -10.59 -6.01
N ASP A 146 1.14 -10.40 -4.71
CA ASP A 146 2.41 -10.69 -4.04
C ASP A 146 3.63 -10.11 -4.78
N ARG A 147 3.55 -8.83 -5.14
CA ARG A 147 4.58 -8.12 -5.90
C ARG A 147 4.61 -6.65 -5.53
N SER A 148 5.79 -6.05 -5.66
CA SER A 148 5.91 -4.60 -5.56
C SER A 148 5.19 -3.91 -6.71
N VAL A 149 4.36 -2.92 -6.39
CA VAL A 149 3.50 -2.20 -7.33
C VAL A 149 3.54 -0.70 -7.09
N GLN A 150 3.19 0.05 -8.12
CA GLN A 150 2.91 1.48 -8.03
C GLN A 150 1.53 1.72 -8.61
N VAL A 151 0.70 2.54 -7.94
CA VAL A 151 -0.62 2.97 -8.42
C VAL A 151 -0.61 4.49 -8.46
N VAL A 152 -0.86 5.07 -9.63
CA VAL A 152 -0.65 6.49 -9.89
C VAL A 152 -1.95 7.19 -10.27
N GLY A 153 -2.39 8.12 -9.43
CA GLY A 153 -3.53 8.98 -9.74
C GLY A 153 -4.77 8.18 -10.16
N PRO A 154 -5.26 8.38 -11.40
CA PRO A 154 -6.47 7.73 -11.90
C PRO A 154 -6.39 6.21 -12.07
N GLU A 155 -5.27 5.57 -11.75
CA GLU A 155 -5.20 4.11 -11.64
C GLU A 155 -5.91 3.58 -10.38
N HIS A 156 -6.09 4.42 -9.34
CA HIS A 156 -6.89 4.07 -8.18
C HIS A 156 -8.36 3.88 -8.56
N PHE A 157 -9.01 2.88 -7.94
CA PHE A 157 -10.41 2.58 -8.23
C PHE A 157 -11.36 3.61 -7.60
N ALA A 158 -11.17 3.96 -6.33
CA ALA A 158 -12.00 4.94 -5.66
C ALA A 158 -11.63 6.38 -6.09
N GLY A 159 -12.61 7.15 -6.54
CA GLY A 159 -12.44 8.52 -7.02
C GLY A 159 -11.70 9.45 -6.05
N PRO A 160 -12.05 9.49 -4.76
CA PRO A 160 -11.36 10.32 -3.77
C PRO A 160 -9.86 10.01 -3.62
N VAL A 161 -9.40 8.79 -3.97
CA VAL A 161 -7.99 8.40 -3.90
C VAL A 161 -7.20 8.79 -5.15
N GLN A 162 -7.85 9.19 -6.24
CA GLN A 162 -7.20 9.47 -7.53
C GLN A 162 -6.31 10.72 -7.54
N GLU A 163 -6.28 11.51 -6.48
CA GLU A 163 -5.31 12.60 -6.30
C GLU A 163 -3.97 12.12 -5.75
N TRP A 164 -3.93 10.89 -5.24
CA TRP A 164 -2.77 10.27 -4.64
C TRP A 164 -2.00 9.39 -5.62
N SER A 165 -0.74 9.19 -5.33
CA SER A 165 0.12 8.19 -5.96
C SER A 165 0.80 7.39 -4.87
N CYS A 166 0.84 6.08 -5.04
CA CYS A 166 1.34 5.16 -4.02
C CYS A 166 2.31 4.15 -4.64
N ALA A 167 3.31 3.75 -3.86
CA ALA A 167 4.22 2.68 -4.22
C ALA A 167 4.32 1.72 -3.02
N ALA A 168 4.02 0.44 -3.24
CA ALA A 168 3.93 -0.56 -2.20
C ALA A 168 4.71 -1.83 -2.55
N ALA A 169 5.24 -2.49 -1.52
CA ALA A 169 5.88 -3.79 -1.66
C ALA A 169 5.56 -4.70 -0.47
N PRO A 170 5.23 -5.97 -0.71
CA PRO A 170 5.01 -6.94 0.35
C PRO A 170 6.30 -7.24 1.09
N VAL A 171 6.17 -7.50 2.38
CA VAL A 171 7.24 -7.95 3.28
C VAL A 171 6.96 -9.40 3.65
N HIS A 172 7.96 -10.26 3.49
CA HIS A 172 7.85 -11.68 3.76
C HIS A 172 8.57 -12.07 5.05
N ASP A 173 7.98 -13.00 5.77
CA ASP A 173 8.65 -13.69 6.87
C ASP A 173 9.81 -14.53 6.29
N PRO A 174 11.05 -14.32 6.73
CA PRO A 174 12.21 -15.00 6.17
C PRO A 174 12.27 -16.53 6.50
N LEU A 175 11.43 -17.00 7.43
CA LEU A 175 11.35 -18.41 7.80
C LEU A 175 10.33 -19.18 6.97
N THR A 176 9.19 -18.56 6.72
CA THR A 176 8.03 -19.20 6.10
C THR A 176 7.81 -18.78 4.65
N GLY A 177 8.35 -17.63 4.24
CA GLY A 177 8.11 -17.01 2.95
C GLY A 177 6.70 -16.41 2.81
N HIS A 178 5.89 -16.40 3.86
CA HIS A 178 4.55 -15.82 3.80
C HIS A 178 4.62 -14.31 3.93
N VAL A 179 3.71 -13.60 3.23
CA VAL A 179 3.53 -12.17 3.37
C VAL A 179 3.04 -11.86 4.79
N ILE A 180 3.75 -11.01 5.50
CA ILE A 180 3.38 -10.52 6.83
C ILE A 180 2.78 -9.13 6.79
N GLY A 181 2.83 -8.44 5.67
CA GLY A 181 2.26 -7.12 5.46
C GLY A 181 2.91 -6.39 4.31
N VAL A 182 2.71 -5.08 4.24
CA VAL A 182 3.20 -4.24 3.15
C VAL A 182 3.85 -2.99 3.72
N ILE A 183 4.94 -2.54 3.08
CA ILE A 183 5.47 -1.18 3.19
C ILE A 183 4.93 -0.39 2.02
N ASP A 184 4.25 0.72 2.30
CA ASP A 184 3.69 1.62 1.31
C ASP A 184 4.21 3.04 1.51
N VAL A 185 4.42 3.74 0.39
CA VAL A 185 4.72 5.17 0.34
C VAL A 185 3.61 5.85 -0.45
N THR A 186 2.93 6.78 0.20
CA THR A 186 1.80 7.52 -0.35
C THR A 186 2.08 9.01 -0.36
N GLY A 187 1.81 9.67 -1.49
CA GLY A 187 2.02 11.10 -1.69
C GLY A 187 1.39 11.60 -2.98
N GLY A 188 1.87 12.75 -3.45
CA GLY A 188 1.43 13.34 -4.70
C GLY A 188 2.28 12.93 -5.91
N ARG A 189 2.71 13.93 -6.68
CA ARG A 189 3.48 13.74 -7.92
C ARG A 189 4.88 13.16 -7.69
N GLU A 190 5.45 13.40 -6.53
CA GLU A 190 6.77 12.89 -6.10
C GLU A 190 6.77 11.36 -6.03
N VAL A 191 5.66 10.74 -5.58
CA VAL A 191 5.51 9.28 -5.50
C VAL A 191 5.10 8.67 -6.85
N ALA A 192 4.59 9.47 -7.79
CA ALA A 192 4.32 9.03 -9.16
C ALA A 192 5.60 8.69 -9.95
N ALA A 193 6.76 9.16 -9.50
CA ALA A 193 8.02 8.90 -10.17
C ALA A 193 8.50 7.46 -9.96
N PRO A 194 9.12 6.80 -10.97
CA PRO A 194 9.55 5.40 -10.87
C PRO A 194 10.54 5.10 -9.74
N PHE A 195 11.28 6.10 -9.27
CA PHE A 195 12.24 5.90 -8.18
C PHE A 195 11.53 5.59 -6.84
N ALA A 196 10.28 6.03 -6.64
CA ALA A 196 9.54 5.74 -5.41
C ALA A 196 9.36 4.22 -5.22
N LEU A 197 8.98 3.50 -6.28
CA LEU A 197 8.89 2.05 -6.25
C LEU A 197 10.25 1.39 -6.02
N ALA A 198 11.32 1.92 -6.62
CA ALA A 198 12.67 1.41 -6.41
C ALA A 198 13.13 1.61 -4.95
N ALA A 199 12.81 2.75 -4.35
CA ALA A 199 13.11 3.03 -2.94
C ALA A 199 12.39 2.05 -1.99
N VAL A 200 11.08 1.86 -2.16
CA VAL A 200 10.29 0.92 -1.35
C VAL A 200 10.86 -0.50 -1.47
N ARG A 201 11.16 -0.97 -2.69
CA ARG A 201 11.79 -2.28 -2.91
C ARG A 201 13.13 -2.43 -2.20
N SER A 202 13.94 -1.38 -2.20
CA SER A 202 15.24 -1.38 -1.54
C SER A 202 15.10 -1.49 -0.02
N VAL A 203 14.11 -0.80 0.55
CA VAL A 203 13.83 -0.85 1.99
C VAL A 203 13.27 -2.23 2.37
N VAL A 204 12.32 -2.79 1.62
CA VAL A 204 11.82 -4.15 1.87
C VAL A 204 12.96 -5.17 1.82
N ALA A 205 13.84 -5.11 0.82
CA ALA A 205 14.98 -6.00 0.74
C ALA A 205 15.98 -5.82 1.90
N ALA A 206 16.12 -4.62 2.47
CA ALA A 206 16.93 -4.38 3.67
C ALA A 206 16.27 -5.00 4.92
N VAL A 207 14.98 -4.77 5.09
CA VAL A 207 14.16 -5.28 6.18
C VAL A 207 14.17 -6.82 6.23
N GLU A 208 13.94 -7.48 5.10
CA GLU A 208 13.93 -8.94 5.00
C GLU A 208 15.32 -9.54 5.28
N ARG A 209 16.40 -8.89 4.84
CA ARG A 209 17.77 -9.31 5.17
C ARG A 209 18.10 -9.18 6.65
N GLU A 210 17.69 -8.07 7.28
CA GLU A 210 17.86 -7.85 8.72
C GLU A 210 17.14 -8.95 9.52
N ALA A 211 15.87 -9.18 9.21
CA ALA A 211 15.07 -10.23 9.84
C ALA A 211 15.67 -11.62 9.64
N ALA A 212 16.21 -11.93 8.46
CA ALA A 212 16.90 -13.19 8.19
C ALA A 212 18.21 -13.33 9.00
N GLY A 213 18.94 -12.23 9.18
CA GLY A 213 20.17 -12.18 9.99
C GLY A 213 19.92 -12.47 11.48
N GLU A 214 18.82 -11.97 12.03
CA GLU A 214 18.42 -12.25 13.42
C GLU A 214 18.00 -13.71 13.66
N VAL A 215 17.47 -14.37 12.64
CA VAL A 215 17.02 -15.78 12.71
C VAL A 215 18.18 -16.76 12.66
N ALA A 216 19.23 -16.47 11.90
CA ALA A 216 20.36 -17.35 11.71
C ALA A 216 21.08 -17.75 13.02
N PRO A 217 21.34 -16.85 14.00
CA PRO A 217 21.91 -17.21 15.29
C PRO A 217 20.99 -18.10 16.14
N ARG A 218 19.68 -17.83 16.13
CA ARG A 218 18.69 -18.61 16.91
C ARG A 218 18.60 -20.06 16.45
N ARG A 219 18.70 -20.33 15.14
CA ARG A 219 18.74 -21.70 14.60
C ARG A 219 20.01 -22.45 15.01
N ARG A 220 21.17 -21.78 15.08
CA ARG A 220 22.43 -22.44 15.54
C ARG A 220 22.38 -22.86 17.01
N LEU A 221 21.67 -22.12 17.87
CA LEU A 221 21.48 -22.49 19.26
C LEU A 221 20.53 -23.69 19.43
N ALA A 222 19.48 -23.80 18.62
CA ALA A 222 18.50 -24.89 18.69
C ALA A 222 19.03 -26.25 18.23
N ILE A 223 20.13 -26.27 17.50
CA ILE A 223 20.80 -27.55 17.04
C ILE A 223 21.82 -28.08 18.06
N LEU A 224 22.14 -27.30 19.10
CA LEU A 224 23.13 -27.64 20.12
C LEU A 224 22.50 -28.08 21.46
N ILE A 225 21.18 -28.28 21.51
CA ILE A 225 20.42 -28.86 22.63
C ILE A 225 19.75 -30.15 22.15
#